data_4a539c31bb2bcfe72ad9a9ab1b4fb508
#
_entry.id   4a539c31bb2bcfe72ad9a9ab1b4fb508
#
_cell.length_a   1.000
_cell.length_b   1.000
_cell.length_c   1.000
_cell.angle_alpha   90.00
_cell.angle_beta   90.00
_cell.angle_gamma   90.00
#
_symmetry.space_group_name_H-M   'P 1'
#
loop_
_entity.id
_entity.type
_entity.pdbx_description
1 polymer ?
#
loop_
_entity_poly.entity_id
_entity_poly.type
_entity_poly.pdbx_seq_one_letter_code
_entity_poly.pdbx_strand_id
1 'polypeptide(L)'
;MPEDSDLRRLLWYLLGATRGAENRAKIIRALKERPRNLNQLATDLGFQYTLVQHHVEVLKRNALVTGVGEHYGMTYFLSPWLEAQFEVFESVAKELKL
;
A
#
# COMPACT_ATOMS: atom_id res chain seq x y z
N MET A 1 14.47 -2.38 -19.09
CA MET A 1 13.48 -1.30 -18.95
C MET A 1 13.95 -0.31 -17.90
N PRO A 2 13.86 0.96 -18.19
CA PRO A 2 14.16 1.94 -17.17
C PRO A 2 13.12 1.87 -16.06
N GLU A 3 13.54 2.24 -14.87
CA GLU A 3 12.65 2.31 -13.72
C GLU A 3 11.55 3.34 -13.97
N ASP A 4 10.37 3.06 -13.47
CA ASP A 4 9.24 4.01 -13.52
C ASP A 4 9.50 5.14 -12.52
N SER A 5 9.94 6.29 -13.01
CA SER A 5 10.24 7.43 -12.16
C SER A 5 8.98 8.05 -11.54
N ASP A 6 7.81 7.86 -12.15
CA ASP A 6 6.55 8.32 -11.58
C ASP A 6 6.18 7.51 -10.35
N LEU A 7 6.38 6.19 -10.41
CA LEU A 7 6.14 5.31 -9.27
C LEU A 7 7.08 5.66 -8.12
N ARG A 8 8.37 5.86 -8.39
CA ARG A 8 9.34 6.22 -7.36
C ARG A 8 8.99 7.54 -6.70
N ARG A 9 8.64 8.54 -7.49
CA ARG A 9 8.27 9.87 -6.98
C ARG A 9 7.02 9.79 -6.10
N LEU A 10 6.02 9.05 -6.54
CA LEU A 10 4.79 8.85 -5.78
C LEU A 10 5.07 8.16 -4.45
N LEU A 11 5.89 7.11 -4.46
CA LEU A 11 6.24 6.40 -3.23
C LEU A 11 7.04 7.29 -2.28
N TRP A 12 7.96 8.10 -2.79
CA TRP A 12 8.67 9.07 -1.96
C TRP A 12 7.70 10.04 -1.30
N TYR A 13 6.70 10.51 -2.02
CA TYR A 13 5.69 11.40 -1.47
C TYR A 13 4.87 10.69 -0.38
N LEU A 14 4.32 9.53 -0.67
CA LEU A 14 3.42 8.83 0.25
C LEU A 14 4.12 8.24 1.46
N LEU A 15 5.39 7.88 1.34
CA LEU A 15 6.16 7.24 2.40
C LEU A 15 7.18 8.14 3.05
N GLY A 16 7.48 9.30 2.45
CA GLY A 16 8.54 10.18 2.96
C GLY A 16 8.05 11.55 3.38
N ALA A 17 7.02 12.06 2.74
CA ALA A 17 6.60 13.45 2.92
C ALA A 17 5.28 13.61 3.66
N THR A 18 4.57 12.52 3.96
CA THR A 18 3.27 12.57 4.61
C THR A 18 3.26 11.74 5.89
N ARG A 19 2.31 12.04 6.78
CA ARG A 19 2.11 11.24 7.98
C ARG A 19 1.56 9.85 7.61
N GLY A 20 1.82 8.87 8.46
CA GLY A 20 1.32 7.52 8.26
C GLY A 20 2.18 6.65 7.37
N ALA A 21 3.38 7.12 7.03
CA ALA A 21 4.30 6.41 6.15
C ALA A 21 4.58 4.98 6.60
N GLU A 22 4.89 4.81 7.88
CA GLU A 22 5.21 3.49 8.44
C GLU A 22 4.01 2.54 8.31
N ASN A 23 2.82 3.03 8.61
CA ASN A 23 1.61 2.22 8.52
C ASN A 23 1.28 1.87 7.07
N ARG A 24 1.47 2.81 6.13
CA ARG A 24 1.28 2.53 4.70
C ARG A 24 2.26 1.48 4.20
N ALA A 25 3.52 1.55 4.64
CA ALA A 25 4.52 0.54 4.26
C ALA A 25 4.11 -0.84 4.77
N LYS A 26 3.61 -0.93 5.99
CA LYS A 26 3.14 -2.19 6.56
C LYS A 26 1.96 -2.77 5.78
N ILE A 27 1.02 -1.92 5.37
CA ILE A 27 -0.13 -2.34 4.58
C ILE A 27 0.33 -2.86 3.22
N ILE A 28 1.23 -2.13 2.56
CA ILE A 28 1.76 -2.56 1.25
C ILE A 28 2.45 -3.92 1.36
N ARG A 29 3.28 -4.13 2.38
CA ARG A 29 3.96 -5.42 2.60
C ARG A 29 2.96 -6.55 2.86
N ALA A 30 1.92 -6.26 3.64
CA ALA A 30 0.87 -7.26 3.91
C ALA A 30 0.16 -7.67 2.63
N LEU A 31 -0.20 -6.72 1.78
CA LEU A 31 -0.88 -7.01 0.52
C LEU A 31 0.05 -7.68 -0.50
N LYS A 32 1.34 -7.42 -0.43
CA LYS A 32 2.32 -8.16 -1.25
C LYS A 32 2.32 -9.64 -0.89
N GLU A 33 2.19 -9.93 0.40
CA GLU A 33 2.15 -11.29 0.89
C GLU A 33 0.90 -12.04 0.41
N ARG A 34 -0.28 -11.42 0.57
CA ARG A 34 -1.54 -11.94 0.04
C ARG A 34 -2.63 -10.88 0.09
N PRO A 35 -3.66 -11.01 -0.76
CA PRO A 35 -4.82 -10.11 -0.71
C PRO A 35 -5.56 -10.22 0.62
N ARG A 36 -6.16 -9.12 1.06
CA ARG A 36 -6.90 -9.07 2.32
C ARG A 36 -8.02 -8.04 2.23
N ASN A 37 -9.09 -8.26 3.01
CA ASN A 37 -10.09 -7.21 3.22
C ASN A 37 -9.66 -6.30 4.38
N LEU A 38 -10.40 -5.24 4.64
CA LEU A 38 -10.04 -4.27 5.68
C LEU A 38 -9.99 -4.89 7.08
N ASN A 39 -10.93 -5.77 7.39
CA ASN A 39 -10.95 -6.45 8.71
C ASN A 39 -9.72 -7.32 8.89
N GLN A 40 -9.34 -8.06 7.85
CA GLN A 40 -8.16 -8.91 7.89
C GLN A 40 -6.89 -8.09 8.06
N LEU A 41 -6.78 -6.99 7.33
CA LEU A 41 -5.63 -6.09 7.47
C LEU A 41 -5.55 -5.52 8.90
N ALA A 42 -6.67 -5.04 9.41
CA ALA A 42 -6.71 -4.46 10.75
C ALA A 42 -6.30 -5.50 11.80
N THR A 43 -6.86 -6.70 11.72
CA THR A 43 -6.55 -7.78 12.66
C THR A 43 -5.10 -8.21 12.55
N ASP A 44 -4.61 -8.46 11.34
CA ASP A 44 -3.26 -8.98 11.13
C ASP A 44 -2.18 -7.98 11.52
N LEU A 45 -2.44 -6.69 11.32
CA LEU A 45 -1.47 -5.63 11.63
C LEU A 45 -1.64 -5.04 13.02
N GLY A 46 -2.72 -5.37 13.72
CA GLY A 46 -3.02 -4.78 15.02
C GLY A 46 -3.41 -3.30 14.93
N PHE A 47 -4.04 -2.91 13.83
CA PHE A 47 -4.47 -1.53 13.61
C PHE A 47 -5.97 -1.38 13.83
N GLN A 48 -6.41 -0.17 14.13
CA GLN A 48 -7.84 0.14 14.14
C GLN A 48 -8.37 0.11 12.71
N TYR A 49 -9.61 -0.34 12.56
CA TYR A 49 -10.26 -0.47 11.26
C TYR A 49 -10.28 0.86 10.49
N THR A 50 -10.64 1.96 11.16
CA THR A 50 -10.73 3.27 10.50
C THR A 50 -9.38 3.77 10.02
N LEU A 51 -8.31 3.44 10.72
CA LEU A 51 -6.95 3.78 10.30
C LEU A 51 -6.59 3.04 9.00
N VAL A 52 -6.85 1.74 8.98
CA VAL A 52 -6.61 0.91 7.79
C VAL A 52 -7.44 1.41 6.61
N GLN A 53 -8.72 1.67 6.86
CA GLN A 53 -9.63 2.18 5.83
C GLN A 53 -9.08 3.46 5.21
N HIS A 54 -8.64 4.41 6.04
CA HIS A 54 -8.07 5.67 5.55
C HIS A 54 -6.84 5.43 4.66
N HIS A 55 -5.90 4.62 5.13
CA HIS A 55 -4.66 4.38 4.38
C HIS A 55 -4.91 3.62 3.09
N VAL A 56 -5.79 2.61 3.12
CA VAL A 56 -6.13 1.86 1.91
C VAL A 56 -6.81 2.76 0.89
N GLU A 57 -7.68 3.68 1.33
CA GLU A 57 -8.31 4.64 0.43
C GLU A 57 -7.28 5.57 -0.23
N VAL A 58 -6.29 6.04 0.53
CA VAL A 58 -5.20 6.86 -0.02
C VAL A 58 -4.41 6.08 -1.06
N LEU A 59 -4.04 4.84 -0.75
CA LEU A 59 -3.28 4.00 -1.67
C LEU A 59 -4.09 3.67 -2.93
N LYS A 60 -5.39 3.43 -2.78
CA LYS A 60 -6.28 3.14 -3.90
C LYS A 60 -6.43 4.35 -4.82
N ARG A 61 -6.61 5.55 -4.26
CA ARG A 61 -6.71 6.78 -5.06
C ARG A 61 -5.44 7.05 -5.86
N ASN A 62 -4.31 6.57 -5.37
CA ASN A 62 -3.02 6.77 -6.03
C ASN A 62 -2.62 5.57 -6.89
N ALA A 63 -3.57 4.68 -7.20
CA ALA A 63 -3.37 3.54 -8.09
C ALA A 63 -2.31 2.54 -7.60
N LEU A 64 -2.04 2.50 -6.30
CA LEU A 64 -1.12 1.53 -5.73
C LEU A 64 -1.83 0.27 -5.24
N VAL A 65 -3.13 0.38 -4.98
CA VAL A 65 -3.98 -0.71 -4.49
C VAL A 65 -5.26 -0.74 -5.32
N THR A 66 -5.76 -1.94 -5.58
CA THR A 66 -7.06 -2.14 -6.23
C THR A 66 -7.99 -2.91 -5.31
N GLY A 67 -9.29 -2.67 -5.44
CA GLY A 67 -10.30 -3.41 -4.69
C GLY A 67 -11.18 -4.21 -5.63
N VAL A 68 -11.52 -5.43 -5.22
CA VAL A 68 -12.42 -6.31 -5.97
C VAL A 68 -13.53 -6.76 -5.04
N GLY A 69 -14.78 -6.66 -5.51
CA GLY A 69 -15.95 -7.02 -4.71
C GLY A 69 -16.83 -5.83 -4.44
N GLU A 70 -17.81 -6.00 -3.58
CA GLU A 70 -18.79 -4.97 -3.22
C GLU A 70 -18.80 -4.76 -1.71
N HIS A 71 -18.93 -3.51 -1.29
CA HIS A 71 -19.12 -3.10 0.11
C HIS A 71 -18.36 -3.96 1.13
N TYR A 72 -19.06 -4.84 1.83
CA TYR A 72 -18.50 -5.65 2.92
C TYR A 72 -17.61 -6.79 2.46
N GLY A 73 -17.68 -7.13 1.16
CA GLY A 73 -16.86 -8.20 0.59
C GLY A 73 -15.67 -7.71 -0.23
N MET A 74 -15.30 -6.44 -0.10
CA MET A 74 -14.18 -5.87 -0.86
C MET A 74 -12.85 -6.47 -0.41
N THR A 75 -12.15 -7.11 -1.35
CA THR A 75 -10.79 -7.61 -1.13
C THR A 75 -9.81 -6.70 -1.84
N TYR A 76 -8.72 -6.38 -1.17
CA TYR A 76 -7.72 -5.46 -1.71
C TYR A 76 -6.45 -6.20 -2.13
N PHE A 77 -5.84 -5.70 -3.20
CA PHE A 77 -4.65 -6.25 -3.85
C PHE A 77 -3.69 -5.11 -4.13
N LEU A 78 -2.41 -5.38 -4.21
CA LEU A 78 -1.51 -4.42 -4.85
C LEU A 78 -1.94 -4.28 -6.32
N SER A 79 -1.88 -3.05 -6.84
CA SER A 79 -2.17 -2.84 -8.26
C SER A 79 -1.14 -3.56 -9.12
N PRO A 80 -1.48 -3.92 -10.37
CA PRO A 80 -0.50 -4.49 -11.29
C PRO A 80 0.72 -3.59 -11.48
N TRP A 81 0.52 -2.28 -11.46
CA TRP A 81 1.60 -1.30 -11.57
C TRP A 81 2.62 -1.44 -10.43
N LEU A 82 2.17 -1.51 -9.19
CA LEU A 82 3.06 -1.68 -8.05
C LEU A 82 3.61 -3.10 -7.97
N GLU A 83 2.78 -4.09 -8.23
CA GLU A 83 3.20 -5.49 -8.18
C GLU A 83 4.36 -5.76 -9.14
N ALA A 84 4.28 -5.23 -10.36
CA ALA A 84 5.32 -5.43 -11.37
C ALA A 84 6.65 -4.77 -11.02
N GLN A 85 6.63 -3.76 -10.15
CA GLN A 85 7.82 -2.97 -9.79
C GLN A 85 7.99 -2.87 -8.28
N PHE A 86 7.71 -3.96 -7.58
CA PHE A 86 7.75 -3.95 -6.12
C PHE A 86 9.13 -3.59 -5.58
N GLU A 87 10.19 -3.87 -6.33
CA GLU A 87 11.56 -3.51 -5.96
C GLU A 87 11.74 -1.99 -5.83
N VAL A 88 10.94 -1.19 -6.54
CA VAL A 88 10.96 0.26 -6.38
C VAL A 88 10.47 0.63 -4.98
N PHE A 89 9.38 0.01 -4.54
CA PHE A 89 8.89 0.20 -3.18
C PHE A 89 9.95 -0.20 -2.15
N GLU A 90 10.56 -1.36 -2.31
CA GLU A 90 11.57 -1.85 -1.37
C GLU A 90 12.77 -0.90 -1.30
N SER A 91 13.19 -0.38 -2.44
CA SER A 91 14.27 0.59 -2.53
C SER A 91 13.95 1.87 -1.75
N VAL A 92 12.77 2.44 -1.98
CA VAL A 92 12.34 3.67 -1.30
C VAL A 92 12.19 3.42 0.20
N ALA A 93 11.55 2.34 0.58
CA ALA A 93 11.34 1.99 1.99
C ALA A 93 12.67 1.83 2.71
N LYS A 94 13.65 1.19 2.08
CA LYS A 94 14.98 1.02 2.64
C LYS A 94 15.66 2.36 2.89
N GLU A 95 15.60 3.27 1.93
CA GLU A 95 16.20 4.60 2.08
C GLU A 95 15.53 5.40 3.19
N LEU A 96 14.23 5.21 3.38
CA LEU A 96 13.46 5.88 4.44
C LEU A 96 13.48 5.11 5.77
N LYS A 97 14.14 3.97 5.82
CA LYS A 97 14.25 3.12 7.02
C LYS A 97 12.89 2.63 7.53
N LEU A 98 12.05 2.24 6.58
CA LEU A 98 10.72 1.70 6.88
C LEU A 98 10.68 0.14 6.79
#